data_f77ddc4736206b98e52b37bc235e8b16
#
_entry.id   f77ddc4736206b98e52b37bc235e8b16
#
_cell.length_a   1.000
_cell.length_b   1.000
_cell.length_c   1.000
_cell.angle_alpha   90.00
_cell.angle_beta   90.00
_cell.angle_gamma   90.00
#
_symmetry.space_group_name_H-M   'P 1'
#
loop_
_entity.id
_entity.type
_entity.pdbx_description
1 polymer ?
#
loop_
_entity_poly.entity_id
_entity_poly.type
_entity_poly.pdbx_seq_one_letter_code
_entity_poly.pdbx_strand_id
1 'polypeptide(L)'
;MSSSIEFGEIIHETNIPSLADYNLWITKKLKDVIKTEYCLIFQWDGFPVNAEAWREDWLNYDYIGAPWLTQPWPEDQTVGNGGFSLRSRKYLELSSRENYNGKIPEDEYFCRQHKLDCNYAPVDQAFNFAAEDIYYKGQFGFHGIMTILMNNKLAKKYEPSVNHELIRWAQGNRATLNLAESYEIIKWYKSRHEKE
;
A
#
# COMPACT_ATOMS: atom_id res chain seq x y z
N MET A 1 10.76 20.23 -13.85
CA MET A 1 10.23 21.18 -12.87
C MET A 1 10.12 20.44 -11.55
N SER A 2 10.77 20.94 -10.49
CA SER A 2 10.59 20.40 -9.15
C SER A 2 9.25 20.94 -8.64
N SER A 3 8.21 20.10 -8.64
CA SER A 3 6.97 20.43 -7.96
C SER A 3 7.23 20.33 -6.46
N SER A 4 7.34 21.46 -5.79
CA SER A 4 7.33 21.50 -4.32
C SER A 4 5.92 21.10 -3.86
N ILE A 5 5.82 20.10 -2.98
CA ILE A 5 4.57 19.81 -2.27
C ILE A 5 4.40 20.93 -1.23
N GLU A 6 3.32 21.69 -1.34
CA GLU A 6 2.95 22.62 -0.29
C GLU A 6 2.20 21.86 0.81
N PHE A 7 2.76 21.90 2.02
CA PHE A 7 2.10 21.35 3.18
C PHE A 7 1.14 22.41 3.77
N GLY A 8 -0.12 22.05 3.91
CA GLY A 8 -1.08 22.82 4.67
C GLY A 8 -0.93 22.56 6.17
N GLU A 9 -1.92 21.93 6.78
CA GLU A 9 -1.87 21.50 8.18
C GLU A 9 -1.17 20.13 8.30
N ILE A 10 -0.21 20.03 9.23
CA ILE A 10 0.43 18.76 9.61
C ILE A 10 -0.10 18.33 10.96
N ILE A 11 -0.76 17.18 11.01
CA ILE A 11 -1.30 16.58 12.23
C ILE A 11 -0.46 15.38 12.61
N HIS A 12 0.09 15.37 13.81
CA HIS A 12 0.88 14.27 14.34
C HIS A 12 0.03 13.41 15.29
N GLU A 13 -0.14 12.14 14.95
CA GLU A 13 -0.72 11.14 15.86
C GLU A 13 0.42 10.29 16.43
N THR A 14 0.56 10.31 17.75
CA THR A 14 1.68 9.66 18.45
C THR A 14 1.26 8.44 19.27
N ASN A 15 -0.04 8.21 19.44
CA ASN A 15 -0.54 7.15 20.31
C ASN A 15 -1.10 5.95 19.49
N ILE A 16 -0.24 5.35 18.65
CA ILE A 16 -0.56 4.16 17.85
C ILE A 16 0.50 3.09 18.15
N PRO A 17 0.41 2.41 19.31
CA PRO A 17 1.47 1.51 19.76
C PRO A 17 1.48 0.13 19.08
N SER A 18 0.42 -0.26 18.38
CA SER A 18 0.32 -1.56 17.71
C SER A 18 -0.37 -1.48 16.36
N LEU A 19 -0.25 -2.56 15.57
CA LEU A 19 -0.99 -2.70 14.31
C LEU A 19 -2.51 -2.68 14.55
N ALA A 20 -3.00 -3.27 15.62
CA ALA A 20 -4.42 -3.25 15.95
C ALA A 20 -4.91 -1.82 16.24
N ASP A 21 -4.11 -1.03 16.95
CA ASP A 21 -4.41 0.39 17.20
C ASP A 21 -4.38 1.20 15.92
N TYR A 22 -3.43 0.94 15.02
CA TYR A 22 -3.39 1.53 13.68
C TYR A 22 -4.65 1.20 12.88
N ASN A 23 -5.03 -0.07 12.83
CA ASN A 23 -6.22 -0.54 12.14
C ASN A 23 -7.50 0.16 12.68
N LEU A 24 -7.61 0.30 13.99
CA LEU A 24 -8.72 1.02 14.62
C LEU A 24 -8.65 2.52 14.34
N TRP A 25 -7.48 3.11 14.40
CA TRP A 25 -7.32 4.55 14.15
C TRP A 25 -7.70 4.92 12.71
N ILE A 26 -7.15 4.22 11.73
CA ILE A 26 -7.42 4.50 10.31
C ILE A 26 -8.90 4.27 9.96
N THR A 27 -9.55 3.31 10.62
CA THR A 27 -10.97 2.99 10.41
C THR A 27 -11.91 3.96 11.15
N LYS A 28 -11.61 4.30 12.42
CA LYS A 28 -12.54 5.01 13.29
C LYS A 28 -12.29 6.52 13.38
N LYS A 29 -11.04 6.95 13.24
CA LYS A 29 -10.60 8.31 13.54
C LYS A 29 -10.18 9.11 12.32
N LEU A 30 -9.66 8.49 11.30
CA LEU A 30 -9.14 9.18 10.11
C LEU A 30 -10.19 10.10 9.48
N LYS A 31 -11.46 9.68 9.44
CA LYS A 31 -12.57 10.50 8.92
C LYS A 31 -12.74 11.86 9.61
N ASP A 32 -12.36 11.95 10.89
CA ASP A 32 -12.50 13.20 11.67
C ASP A 32 -11.34 14.17 11.38
N VAL A 33 -10.23 13.64 10.90
CA VAL A 33 -9.01 14.39 10.55
C VAL A 33 -9.06 14.89 9.11
N ILE A 34 -9.48 14.03 8.17
CA ILE A 34 -9.54 14.36 6.74
C ILE A 34 -10.70 15.32 6.47
N LYS A 35 -10.40 16.45 5.81
CA LYS A 35 -11.39 17.47 5.41
C LYS A 35 -11.74 17.44 3.93
N THR A 36 -10.97 16.71 3.13
CA THR A 36 -11.14 16.57 1.68
C THR A 36 -12.08 15.42 1.33
N GLU A 37 -12.61 15.42 0.10
CA GLU A 37 -13.47 14.34 -0.41
C GLU A 37 -12.73 13.02 -0.58
N TYR A 38 -11.44 13.08 -0.83
CA TYR A 38 -10.55 11.93 -0.95
C TYR A 38 -9.32 12.11 -0.10
N CYS A 39 -8.74 10.98 0.33
CA CYS A 39 -7.40 10.94 0.92
C CYS A 39 -6.56 9.84 0.28
N LEU A 40 -5.29 10.12 0.09
CA LEU A 40 -4.29 9.13 -0.30
C LEU A 40 -3.60 8.63 0.97
N ILE A 41 -3.74 7.33 1.24
CA ILE A 41 -3.00 6.63 2.29
C ILE A 41 -1.72 6.12 1.67
N PHE A 42 -0.62 6.28 2.38
CA PHE A 42 0.64 5.65 2.02
C PHE A 42 1.49 5.36 3.25
N GLN A 43 2.32 4.34 3.14
CA GLN A 43 3.22 3.88 4.19
C GLN A 43 4.68 4.11 3.76
N TRP A 44 5.63 3.89 4.68
CA TRP A 44 7.06 4.09 4.43
C TRP A 44 7.62 3.19 3.29
N ASP A 45 6.98 2.07 3.02
CA ASP A 45 7.32 1.11 1.96
C ASP A 45 6.37 1.16 0.75
N GLY A 46 5.54 2.22 0.64
CA GLY A 46 4.61 2.39 -0.47
C GLY A 46 4.19 3.85 -0.65
N PHE A 47 4.50 4.45 -1.82
CA PHE A 47 4.22 5.85 -2.10
C PHE A 47 4.12 6.14 -3.61
N PRO A 48 3.62 7.32 -4.01
CA PRO A 48 3.53 7.70 -5.42
C PRO A 48 4.94 7.94 -6.00
N VAL A 49 5.19 7.38 -7.19
CA VAL A 49 6.50 7.47 -7.89
C VAL A 49 6.41 7.98 -9.32
N ASN A 50 5.21 8.02 -9.89
CA ASN A 50 4.94 8.43 -11.26
C ASN A 50 3.69 9.32 -11.31
N ALA A 51 3.88 10.61 -11.08
CA ALA A 51 2.78 11.58 -11.07
C ALA A 51 2.04 11.67 -12.43
N GLU A 52 2.72 11.40 -13.53
CA GLU A 52 2.13 11.44 -14.88
C GLU A 52 1.15 10.28 -15.13
N ALA A 53 1.24 9.22 -14.33
CA ALA A 53 0.29 8.09 -14.40
C ALA A 53 -1.00 8.35 -13.61
N TRP A 54 -1.15 9.50 -12.94
CA TRP A 54 -2.39 9.86 -12.27
C TRP A 54 -3.56 9.92 -13.25
N ARG A 55 -4.72 9.43 -12.81
CA ARG A 55 -5.95 9.44 -13.60
C ARG A 55 -7.11 9.98 -12.77
N GLU A 56 -7.78 10.99 -13.30
CA GLU A 56 -8.95 11.62 -12.64
C GLU A 56 -10.14 10.65 -12.51
N ASP A 57 -10.25 9.66 -13.38
CA ASP A 57 -11.32 8.65 -13.32
C ASP A 57 -11.22 7.73 -12.10
N TRP A 58 -10.09 7.68 -11.40
CA TRP A 58 -9.98 7.00 -10.10
C TRP A 58 -10.83 7.65 -9.00
N LEU A 59 -11.16 8.92 -9.14
CA LEU A 59 -12.07 9.62 -8.23
C LEU A 59 -13.55 9.17 -8.38
N ASN A 60 -13.86 8.25 -9.29
CA ASN A 60 -15.16 7.61 -9.37
C ASN A 60 -15.29 6.41 -8.41
N TYR A 61 -14.19 5.96 -7.78
CA TYR A 61 -14.18 4.84 -6.87
C TYR A 61 -14.11 5.31 -5.41
N ASP A 62 -14.82 4.62 -4.53
CA ASP A 62 -14.73 4.88 -3.09
C ASP A 62 -13.44 4.30 -2.48
N TYR A 63 -12.91 3.24 -3.13
CA TYR A 63 -11.65 2.60 -2.72
C TYR A 63 -10.87 2.10 -3.94
N ILE A 64 -9.60 2.46 -4.02
CA ILE A 64 -8.64 1.86 -4.93
C ILE A 64 -7.30 1.68 -4.20
N GLY A 65 -6.73 0.49 -4.28
CA GLY A 65 -5.40 0.12 -3.81
C GLY A 65 -4.79 -0.90 -4.77
N ALA A 66 -3.57 -1.35 -4.55
CA ALA A 66 -2.96 -2.35 -5.40
C ALA A 66 -3.74 -3.67 -5.40
N PRO A 67 -3.81 -4.41 -6.51
CA PRO A 67 -4.45 -5.70 -6.52
C PRO A 67 -3.52 -6.77 -5.95
N TRP A 68 -4.06 -7.71 -5.16
CA TRP A 68 -3.34 -8.87 -4.62
C TRP A 68 -3.27 -10.03 -5.64
N LEU A 69 -2.46 -9.87 -6.68
CA LEU A 69 -2.37 -10.80 -7.81
C LEU A 69 -1.60 -12.09 -7.51
N THR A 70 -0.84 -12.12 -6.43
CA THR A 70 -0.03 -13.28 -6.03
C THR A 70 -0.84 -14.36 -5.30
N GLN A 71 -2.11 -14.12 -5.03
CA GLN A 71 -2.98 -15.03 -4.29
C GLN A 71 -4.23 -15.40 -5.09
N PRO A 72 -4.74 -16.64 -4.96
CA PRO A 72 -5.89 -17.13 -5.72
C PRO A 72 -7.24 -16.66 -5.12
N TRP A 73 -7.43 -15.35 -5.04
CA TRP A 73 -8.69 -14.78 -4.57
C TRP A 73 -9.70 -14.62 -5.71
N PRO A 74 -11.02 -14.67 -5.42
CA PRO A 74 -12.04 -14.22 -6.36
C PRO A 74 -11.77 -12.80 -6.85
N GLU A 75 -12.13 -12.49 -8.09
CA GLU A 75 -11.84 -11.19 -8.71
C GLU A 75 -12.36 -10.01 -7.88
N ASP A 76 -13.56 -10.13 -7.35
CA ASP A 76 -14.18 -9.12 -6.48
C ASP A 76 -13.50 -8.95 -5.10
N GLN A 77 -12.57 -9.83 -4.73
CA GLN A 77 -11.80 -9.81 -3.50
C GLN A 77 -10.30 -9.54 -3.74
N THR A 78 -9.92 -9.27 -4.97
CA THR A 78 -8.51 -9.11 -5.36
C THR A 78 -8.01 -7.69 -5.13
N VAL A 79 -8.87 -6.68 -5.16
CA VAL A 79 -8.48 -5.27 -4.92
C VAL A 79 -8.55 -4.95 -3.42
N GLY A 80 -7.46 -4.43 -2.89
CA GLY A 80 -7.34 -4.05 -1.49
C GLY A 80 -6.09 -3.22 -1.25
N ASN A 81 -5.21 -3.65 -0.35
CA ASN A 81 -3.96 -3.00 0.02
C ASN A 81 -4.12 -1.62 0.65
N GLY A 82 -4.26 -1.61 1.97
CA GLY A 82 -4.41 -0.40 2.77
C GLY A 82 -3.15 0.48 2.85
N GLY A 83 -1.98 -0.10 2.58
CA GLY A 83 -0.70 0.60 2.71
C GLY A 83 -0.41 1.62 1.60
N PHE A 84 -1.03 1.46 0.42
CA PHE A 84 -1.09 2.48 -0.62
C PHE A 84 -2.47 2.45 -1.28
N SER A 85 -3.35 3.37 -0.87
CA SER A 85 -4.74 3.40 -1.32
C SER A 85 -5.32 4.80 -1.37
N LEU A 86 -6.21 5.04 -2.33
CA LEU A 86 -7.05 6.24 -2.39
C LEU A 86 -8.45 5.87 -1.86
N ARG A 87 -8.96 6.67 -0.93
CA ARG A 87 -10.23 6.43 -0.24
C ARG A 87 -11.12 7.65 -0.27
N SER A 88 -12.39 7.46 -0.59
CA SER A 88 -13.38 8.53 -0.50
C SER A 88 -13.81 8.79 0.94
N ARG A 89 -14.38 9.97 1.18
CA ARG A 89 -15.04 10.29 2.44
C ARG A 89 -16.17 9.31 2.77
N LYS A 90 -16.94 8.89 1.76
CA LYS A 90 -17.98 7.87 1.93
C LYS A 90 -17.43 6.57 2.51
N TYR A 91 -16.29 6.07 1.96
CA TYR A 91 -15.63 4.88 2.49
C TYR A 91 -15.21 5.06 3.95
N LEU A 92 -14.58 6.20 4.30
CA LEU A 92 -14.16 6.49 5.67
C LEU A 92 -15.33 6.55 6.64
N GLU A 93 -16.44 7.15 6.23
CA GLU A 93 -17.65 7.23 7.05
C GLU A 93 -18.30 5.87 7.28
N LEU A 94 -18.45 5.06 6.22
CA LEU A 94 -19.06 3.74 6.33
C LEU A 94 -18.19 2.81 7.17
N SER A 95 -16.88 2.72 6.89
CA SER A 95 -15.98 1.89 7.69
C SER A 95 -15.95 2.27 9.16
N SER A 96 -16.12 3.56 9.48
CA SER A 96 -16.14 4.04 10.86
C SER A 96 -17.34 3.55 11.69
N ARG A 97 -18.45 3.21 11.02
CA ARG A 97 -19.70 2.76 11.67
C ARG A 97 -19.70 1.26 11.95
N GLU A 98 -18.83 0.50 11.26
CA GLU A 98 -18.78 -0.95 11.38
C GLU A 98 -18.28 -1.41 12.76
N ASN A 99 -18.75 -2.57 13.23
CA ASN A 99 -18.26 -3.19 14.46
C ASN A 99 -16.95 -3.93 14.24
N TYR A 100 -15.93 -3.17 13.88
CA TYR A 100 -14.59 -3.67 13.60
C TYR A 100 -13.69 -3.57 14.83
N ASN A 101 -12.95 -4.64 15.13
CA ASN A 101 -12.17 -4.79 16.36
C ASN A 101 -10.63 -4.65 16.19
N GLY A 102 -10.15 -4.34 14.98
CA GLY A 102 -8.74 -4.12 14.70
C GLY A 102 -7.85 -5.37 14.57
N LYS A 103 -8.38 -6.59 14.81
CA LYS A 103 -7.57 -7.82 14.85
C LYS A 103 -7.12 -8.32 13.47
N ILE A 104 -7.93 -8.14 12.47
CA ILE A 104 -7.62 -8.45 11.07
C ILE A 104 -7.13 -7.15 10.43
N PRO A 105 -6.13 -7.13 9.51
CA PRO A 105 -5.80 -5.94 8.75
C PRO A 105 -7.05 -5.29 8.15
N GLU A 106 -7.16 -3.97 8.25
CA GLU A 106 -8.40 -3.28 7.91
C GLU A 106 -8.78 -3.41 6.42
N ASP A 107 -7.78 -3.45 5.56
CA ASP A 107 -7.93 -3.65 4.13
C ASP A 107 -8.41 -5.07 3.79
N GLU A 108 -7.85 -6.10 4.44
CA GLU A 108 -8.36 -7.46 4.31
C GLU A 108 -9.81 -7.57 4.79
N TYR A 109 -10.12 -6.95 5.94
CA TYR A 109 -11.46 -6.99 6.50
C TYR A 109 -12.49 -6.32 5.57
N PHE A 110 -12.26 -5.08 5.16
CA PHE A 110 -13.23 -4.30 4.38
C PHE A 110 -13.18 -4.54 2.88
N CYS A 111 -12.10 -5.06 2.33
CA CYS A 111 -12.03 -5.36 0.91
C CYS A 111 -12.39 -6.81 0.56
N ARG A 112 -12.43 -7.71 1.56
CA ARG A 112 -12.69 -9.14 1.36
C ARG A 112 -13.82 -9.68 2.21
N GLN A 113 -13.67 -9.61 3.55
CA GLN A 113 -14.55 -10.34 4.46
C GLN A 113 -15.87 -9.61 4.72
N HIS A 114 -15.84 -8.29 4.73
CA HIS A 114 -16.97 -7.44 5.09
C HIS A 114 -17.00 -6.18 4.22
N LYS A 115 -17.19 -6.39 2.92
CA LYS A 115 -17.22 -5.27 1.96
C LYS A 115 -18.33 -4.29 2.29
N LEU A 116 -17.95 -3.01 2.29
CA LEU A 116 -18.89 -1.91 2.48
C LEU A 116 -19.73 -1.69 1.22
N ASP A 117 -20.86 -0.98 1.35
CA ASP A 117 -21.66 -0.50 0.22
C ASP A 117 -20.95 0.68 -0.48
N CYS A 118 -19.85 0.34 -1.12
CA CYS A 118 -18.92 1.26 -1.76
C CYS A 118 -18.57 0.80 -3.17
N ASN A 119 -18.18 1.77 -4.01
CA ASN A 119 -17.68 1.49 -5.33
C ASN A 119 -16.17 1.19 -5.26
N TYR A 120 -15.79 -0.08 -5.27
CA TYR A 120 -14.40 -0.52 -5.34
C TYR A 120 -13.90 -0.52 -6.78
N ALA A 121 -12.67 -0.10 -7.00
CA ALA A 121 -12.08 -0.14 -8.33
C ALA A 121 -11.95 -1.59 -8.84
N PRO A 122 -12.20 -1.85 -10.13
CA PRO A 122 -11.91 -3.14 -10.73
C PRO A 122 -10.40 -3.41 -10.83
N VAL A 123 -10.02 -4.66 -11.00
CA VAL A 123 -8.62 -5.13 -10.96
C VAL A 123 -7.73 -4.41 -11.98
N ASP A 124 -8.22 -4.14 -13.18
CA ASP A 124 -7.47 -3.44 -14.22
C ASP A 124 -7.14 -2.00 -13.85
N GLN A 125 -8.05 -1.29 -13.16
CA GLN A 125 -7.82 0.05 -12.66
C GLN A 125 -6.85 0.04 -11.48
N ALA A 126 -7.04 -0.89 -10.55
CA ALA A 126 -6.15 -1.09 -9.41
C ALA A 126 -4.71 -1.43 -9.84
N PHE A 127 -4.56 -2.25 -10.90
CA PHE A 127 -3.26 -2.58 -11.48
C PHE A 127 -2.54 -1.35 -12.05
N ASN A 128 -3.27 -0.41 -12.66
CA ASN A 128 -2.69 0.84 -13.16
C ASN A 128 -2.38 1.84 -12.03
N PHE A 129 -3.13 1.77 -10.95
CA PHE A 129 -2.95 2.62 -9.77
C PHE A 129 -1.67 2.27 -9.02
N ALA A 130 -1.48 1.00 -8.64
CA ALA A 130 -0.31 0.61 -7.86
C ALA A 130 0.16 -0.82 -8.14
N ALA A 131 1.48 -1.02 -7.98
CA ALA A 131 2.12 -2.32 -7.99
C ALA A 131 2.31 -2.83 -6.56
N GLU A 132 1.99 -4.11 -6.28
CA GLU A 132 2.34 -4.82 -5.07
C GLU A 132 2.77 -6.24 -5.40
N ASP A 133 3.95 -6.63 -4.90
CA ASP A 133 4.57 -7.94 -5.12
C ASP A 133 4.68 -8.34 -6.60
N ILE A 134 4.74 -7.35 -7.49
CA ILE A 134 4.89 -7.51 -8.94
C ILE A 134 5.92 -6.54 -9.49
N TYR A 135 6.37 -6.79 -10.71
CA TYR A 135 7.22 -5.83 -11.42
C TYR A 135 6.49 -4.53 -11.69
N TYR A 136 7.09 -3.42 -11.24
CA TYR A 136 6.62 -2.08 -11.54
C TYR A 136 6.71 -1.77 -13.04
N LYS A 137 5.60 -1.40 -13.64
CA LYS A 137 5.46 -1.14 -15.09
C LYS A 137 5.09 0.31 -15.42
N GLY A 138 5.27 1.23 -14.48
CA GLY A 138 4.94 2.64 -14.66
C GLY A 138 3.64 3.07 -13.97
N GLN A 139 3.12 2.28 -13.04
CA GLN A 139 1.97 2.62 -12.22
C GLN A 139 2.18 3.96 -11.49
N PHE A 140 1.09 4.59 -11.03
CA PHE A 140 1.15 5.82 -10.25
C PHE A 140 1.98 5.64 -8.97
N GLY A 141 1.78 4.52 -8.26
CA GLY A 141 2.51 4.21 -7.06
C GLY A 141 2.82 2.72 -6.91
N PHE A 142 3.28 2.37 -5.73
CA PHE A 142 3.54 0.98 -5.36
C PHE A 142 3.35 0.82 -3.86
N HIS A 143 3.27 -0.44 -3.40
CA HIS A 143 3.39 -0.83 -2.01
C HIS A 143 4.23 -2.08 -1.86
N GLY A 144 4.84 -2.22 -0.66
CA GLY A 144 5.60 -3.38 -0.26
C GLY A 144 7.07 -3.36 -0.70
N ILE A 145 7.92 -3.76 0.23
CA ILE A 145 9.38 -3.85 0.05
C ILE A 145 9.73 -4.73 -1.15
N MET A 146 8.97 -5.80 -1.35
CA MET A 146 9.20 -6.73 -2.45
C MET A 146 9.10 -6.03 -3.80
N THR A 147 8.13 -5.13 -3.97
CA THR A 147 8.00 -4.31 -5.17
C THR A 147 9.24 -3.44 -5.40
N ILE A 148 9.80 -2.86 -4.34
CA ILE A 148 11.06 -2.09 -4.43
C ILE A 148 12.21 -2.99 -4.86
N LEU A 149 12.39 -4.13 -4.19
CA LEU A 149 13.51 -5.03 -4.40
C LEU A 149 13.50 -5.70 -5.79
N MET A 150 12.33 -6.03 -6.30
CA MET A 150 12.15 -6.60 -7.64
C MET A 150 12.39 -5.59 -8.77
N ASN A 151 12.38 -4.29 -8.48
CA ASN A 151 12.48 -3.25 -9.49
C ASN A 151 13.78 -2.46 -9.40
N ASN A 152 14.74 -2.75 -10.26
CA ASN A 152 16.04 -2.09 -10.29
C ASN A 152 15.96 -0.54 -10.34
N LYS A 153 14.94 0.03 -10.96
CA LYS A 153 14.76 1.49 -11.01
C LYS A 153 14.31 2.04 -9.67
N LEU A 154 13.37 1.37 -9.00
CA LEU A 154 12.90 1.77 -7.66
C LEU A 154 14.01 1.53 -6.63
N ALA A 155 14.67 0.36 -6.67
CA ALA A 155 15.76 0.04 -5.78
C ALA A 155 16.89 1.08 -5.86
N LYS A 156 17.37 1.43 -7.05
CA LYS A 156 18.41 2.45 -7.22
C LYS A 156 18.01 3.82 -6.66
N LYS A 157 16.74 4.19 -6.77
CA LYS A 157 16.26 5.48 -6.30
C LYS A 157 16.06 5.53 -4.78
N TYR A 158 15.64 4.41 -4.19
CA TYR A 158 15.23 4.33 -2.79
C TYR A 158 16.11 3.42 -1.93
N GLU A 159 17.20 2.87 -2.48
CA GLU A 159 18.18 2.02 -1.80
C GLU A 159 18.66 2.55 -0.45
N PRO A 160 18.88 3.87 -0.27
CA PRO A 160 19.28 4.41 1.04
C PRO A 160 18.21 4.27 2.13
N SER A 161 16.94 4.06 1.74
CA SER A 161 15.81 3.90 2.67
C SER A 161 15.58 2.44 3.06
N VAL A 162 16.15 1.50 2.30
CA VAL A 162 16.06 0.06 2.57
C VAL A 162 17.16 -0.31 3.54
N ASN A 163 16.87 -0.27 4.84
CA ASN A 163 17.84 -0.61 5.86
C ASN A 163 17.96 -2.14 6.07
N HIS A 164 18.98 -2.57 6.82
CA HIS A 164 19.25 -3.97 7.11
C HIS A 164 18.10 -4.72 7.81
N GLU A 165 17.19 -4.00 8.49
CA GLU A 165 16.05 -4.62 9.17
C GLU A 165 15.01 -5.14 8.17
N LEU A 166 14.82 -4.44 7.05
CA LEU A 166 13.92 -4.85 5.98
C LEU A 166 14.34 -6.15 5.34
N ILE A 167 15.65 -6.32 5.18
CA ILE A 167 16.21 -7.53 4.59
C ILE A 167 16.10 -8.69 5.57
N ARG A 168 16.30 -8.47 6.87
CA ARG A 168 16.03 -9.49 7.88
C ARG A 168 14.57 -9.88 7.91
N TRP A 169 13.66 -8.93 7.74
CA TRP A 169 12.24 -9.21 7.65
C TRP A 169 11.91 -10.06 6.42
N ALA A 170 12.39 -9.68 5.24
CA ALA A 170 12.22 -10.45 4.00
C ALA A 170 12.85 -11.85 4.10
N GLN A 171 14.00 -11.98 4.77
CA GLN A 171 14.66 -13.26 5.04
C GLN A 171 13.87 -14.13 6.05
N GLY A 172 13.21 -13.52 7.04
CA GLY A 172 12.39 -14.20 8.05
C GLY A 172 11.05 -14.69 7.51
N ASN A 173 10.49 -14.01 6.51
CA ASN A 173 9.18 -14.33 5.94
C ASN A 173 9.25 -15.15 4.64
N ARG A 174 10.27 -15.98 4.50
CA ARG A 174 10.49 -16.85 3.33
C ARG A 174 9.30 -17.72 2.93
N ALA A 175 8.36 -17.97 3.84
CA ALA A 175 7.17 -18.79 3.57
C ALA A 175 6.15 -18.11 2.65
N THR A 176 6.19 -16.78 2.52
CA THR A 176 5.28 -15.99 1.67
C THR A 176 5.91 -15.65 0.32
N LEU A 177 7.22 -15.85 0.17
CA LEU A 177 7.94 -15.59 -1.06
C LEU A 177 8.11 -16.89 -1.84
N ASN A 178 7.82 -16.86 -3.12
CA ASN A 178 8.28 -17.91 -4.04
C ASN A 178 9.80 -18.05 -3.87
N LEU A 179 10.27 -19.31 -3.67
CA LEU A 179 11.66 -19.61 -3.35
C LEU A 179 12.67 -19.05 -4.37
N ALA A 180 12.30 -19.00 -5.67
CA ALA A 180 13.14 -18.46 -6.72
C ALA A 180 13.29 -16.94 -6.64
N GLU A 181 12.20 -16.22 -6.34
CA GLU A 181 12.19 -14.75 -6.17
C GLU A 181 12.98 -14.34 -4.93
N SER A 182 12.81 -15.05 -3.82
CA SER A 182 13.59 -14.83 -2.59
C SER A 182 15.09 -15.02 -2.83
N TYR A 183 15.47 -16.02 -3.63
CA TYR A 183 16.87 -16.32 -3.93
C TYR A 183 17.50 -15.22 -4.79
N GLU A 184 16.81 -14.74 -5.82
CA GLU A 184 17.31 -13.66 -6.69
C GLU A 184 17.43 -12.33 -5.93
N ILE A 185 16.51 -12.03 -5.01
CA ILE A 185 16.57 -10.85 -4.14
C ILE A 185 17.76 -10.92 -3.20
N ILE A 186 17.96 -12.05 -2.53
CA ILE A 186 19.10 -12.27 -1.63
C ILE A 186 20.43 -12.19 -2.40
N LYS A 187 20.50 -12.78 -3.57
CA LYS A 187 21.67 -12.75 -4.44
C LYS A 187 21.99 -11.33 -4.92
N TRP A 188 20.96 -10.58 -5.34
CA TRP A 188 21.11 -9.19 -5.74
C TRP A 188 21.64 -8.33 -4.58
N TYR A 189 21.07 -8.50 -3.36
CA TYR A 189 21.51 -7.78 -2.17
C TYR A 189 22.96 -8.08 -1.80
N LYS A 190 23.31 -9.37 -1.73
CA LYS A 190 24.67 -9.83 -1.41
C LYS A 190 25.72 -9.26 -2.39
N SER A 191 25.39 -9.23 -3.67
CA SER A 191 26.29 -8.70 -4.71
C SER A 191 26.61 -7.20 -4.55
N ARG A 192 25.86 -6.46 -3.75
CA ARG A 192 26.01 -5.00 -3.57
C ARG A 192 26.51 -4.57 -2.21
N HIS A 193 26.25 -5.37 -1.20
CA HIS A 193 26.49 -4.99 0.19
C HIS A 193 27.50 -5.89 0.91
N GLU A 194 27.73 -7.09 0.43
CA GLU A 194 28.82 -7.96 0.90
C GLU A 194 29.98 -7.83 -0.09
N LYS A 195 30.81 -6.80 0.09
CA LYS A 195 32.17 -6.83 -0.47
C LYS A 195 33.00 -7.65 0.52
N GLU A 196 33.58 -8.73 0.01
CA GLU A 196 34.61 -9.51 0.67
C GLU A 196 35.75 -8.64 1.20
#